data_ff9d7fed53a651c80d64ac48e2dd088a
#
_entry.id   ff9d7fed53a651c80d64ac48e2dd088a
#
_cell.length_a   1.000
_cell.length_b   1.000
_cell.length_c   1.000
_cell.angle_alpha   90.00
_cell.angle_beta   90.00
_cell.angle_gamma   90.00
#
_symmetry.space_group_name_H-M   'P 1'
#
loop_
_entity.id
_entity.type
_entity.pdbx_description
1 polymer ?
#
loop_
_entity_poly.entity_id
_entity_poly.type
_entity_poly.pdbx_seq_one_letter_code
_entity_poly.pdbx_strand_id
1 'polypeptide(L)'
;MKKFQSFRLDTANQCLWHGDARADLTPKAFDVLRYLVEHEGRLVTPDELLEALWPETHINPEGLRKYIQKIRKVLGDRPHKPQFIETLPRRGYQFVAPVIEEITAKPLGLPTEAVKKIVGREPALAELDRSLRKALRGERQIVFITGEPGIGKTTLVDEFQRRAAANILSIRIARGQCVEGYGGKEPYYPMLEALGGLYGGPGGESLVQTLAVQAPTWLVQFPALLKPEHRDMLQREILGATRERMLREIGEVLETITSENPLLLVFEDLRWSDHSTVDLISALARRRPPAKLMVIGIYRPVDVIVLGHPLKALKQDLLVHQLCREIALEPLGEAEVAEYLAAESSGASLPDGLASLLYQQSEGNPLFMVAALNHMTERGLITRKKGNWRFRVALKGIDLEVPKSLQQMIEARIDRLSPEEQRVLEVASLRSVSSSRFGVASRSAVIDLEPEVFEGVCETLSRRHGILRSTGSEKLADGTVSACYEFVHVLYREVCYRRIAPGRRAKLHRLLGECGEAHLKRVNEGAA
;
A
#
# COMPACT_ATOMS: atom_id res chain seq x y z
N MET A 1 8.62 3.21 15.99
CA MET A 1 9.32 2.15 16.77
C MET A 1 9.61 2.72 18.16
N LYS A 2 9.31 1.99 19.26
CA LYS A 2 9.55 2.50 20.62
C LYS A 2 10.85 1.91 21.17
N LYS A 3 11.75 2.77 21.66
CA LYS A 3 13.06 2.36 22.22
C LYS A 3 13.12 2.67 23.70
N PHE A 4 13.58 1.73 24.47
CA PHE A 4 13.84 1.88 25.90
C PHE A 4 15.12 1.14 26.26
N GLN A 5 16.08 1.87 26.77
CA GLN A 5 17.45 1.40 27.01
C GLN A 5 18.04 0.65 25.79
N SER A 6 18.40 -0.62 25.94
CA SER A 6 18.96 -1.46 24.86
C SER A 6 17.90 -2.19 24.02
N PHE A 7 16.61 -2.01 24.30
CA PHE A 7 15.52 -2.69 23.62
C PHE A 7 14.81 -1.77 22.61
N ARG A 8 14.34 -2.38 21.50
CA ARG A 8 13.52 -1.73 20.47
C ARG A 8 12.25 -2.54 20.27
N LEU A 9 11.10 -1.94 20.51
CA LEU A 9 9.78 -2.54 20.30
C LEU A 9 9.25 -2.12 18.94
N ASP A 10 9.14 -3.07 18.04
CA ASP A 10 8.55 -2.89 16.71
C ASP A 10 7.08 -3.31 16.75
N THR A 11 6.20 -2.34 16.82
CA THR A 11 4.75 -2.58 16.87
C THR A 11 4.17 -3.02 15.54
N ALA A 12 4.79 -2.63 14.41
CA ALA A 12 4.34 -2.99 13.08
C ALA A 12 4.64 -4.47 12.75
N ASN A 13 5.84 -4.95 13.10
CA ASN A 13 6.25 -6.33 12.87
C ASN A 13 6.05 -7.24 14.09
N GLN A 14 5.45 -6.74 15.16
CA GLN A 14 5.17 -7.45 16.42
C GLN A 14 6.41 -8.17 16.98
N CYS A 15 7.55 -7.50 17.02
CA CYS A 15 8.79 -8.07 17.54
C CYS A 15 9.54 -7.12 18.47
N LEU A 16 10.26 -7.71 19.43
CA LEU A 16 11.17 -7.04 20.35
C LEU A 16 12.61 -7.34 19.93
N TRP A 17 13.44 -6.31 19.90
CA TRP A 17 14.86 -6.43 19.60
C TRP A 17 15.70 -6.03 20.83
N HIS A 18 16.77 -6.76 21.06
CA HIS A 18 17.81 -6.41 22.03
C HIS A 18 19.13 -6.21 21.27
N GLY A 19 19.54 -4.97 21.08
CA GLY A 19 20.58 -4.65 20.09
C GLY A 19 20.14 -5.09 18.69
N ASP A 20 20.92 -5.97 18.05
CA ASP A 20 20.61 -6.52 16.71
C ASP A 20 19.99 -7.94 16.77
N ALA A 21 19.80 -8.49 17.96
CA ALA A 21 19.18 -9.81 18.13
C ALA A 21 17.68 -9.69 18.43
N ARG A 22 16.88 -10.53 17.75
CA ARG A 22 15.45 -10.63 18.04
C ARG A 22 15.24 -11.36 19.36
N ALA A 23 14.54 -10.74 20.30
CA ALA A 23 14.18 -11.33 21.58
C ALA A 23 12.90 -12.18 21.42
N ASP A 24 12.91 -13.39 21.97
CA ASP A 24 11.78 -14.33 21.82
C ASP A 24 10.67 -14.04 22.84
N LEU A 25 9.60 -13.43 22.38
CA LEU A 25 8.37 -13.18 23.12
C LEU A 25 7.19 -13.87 22.42
N THR A 26 6.33 -14.51 23.22
CA THR A 26 5.06 -15.01 22.67
C THR A 26 4.16 -13.85 22.27
N PRO A 27 3.27 -13.99 21.25
CA PRO A 27 2.41 -12.90 20.79
C PRO A 27 1.67 -12.18 21.92
N LYS A 28 1.08 -12.92 22.85
CA LYS A 28 0.38 -12.33 24.00
C LYS A 28 1.27 -11.62 25.01
N ALA A 29 2.50 -12.12 25.23
CA ALA A 29 3.48 -11.40 26.06
C ALA A 29 3.96 -10.11 25.37
N PHE A 30 4.05 -10.12 24.05
CA PHE A 30 4.32 -8.94 23.26
C PHE A 30 3.21 -7.90 23.41
N ASP A 31 1.93 -8.29 23.29
CA ASP A 31 0.79 -7.40 23.45
C ASP A 31 0.75 -6.74 24.84
N VAL A 32 1.04 -7.50 25.91
CA VAL A 32 1.14 -6.97 27.28
C VAL A 32 2.29 -5.96 27.39
N LEU A 33 3.47 -6.28 26.85
CA LEU A 33 4.60 -5.38 26.86
C LEU A 33 4.30 -4.10 26.06
N ARG A 34 3.71 -4.24 24.88
CA ARG A 34 3.29 -3.11 24.05
C ARG A 34 2.37 -2.17 24.81
N TYR A 35 1.32 -2.71 25.42
CA TYR A 35 0.35 -1.92 26.18
C TYR A 35 1.03 -1.15 27.33
N LEU A 36 1.91 -1.79 28.08
CA LEU A 36 2.64 -1.13 29.17
C LEU A 36 3.59 -0.04 28.66
N VAL A 37 4.28 -0.27 27.54
CA VAL A 37 5.20 0.71 26.92
C VAL A 37 4.43 1.89 26.32
N GLU A 38 3.22 1.67 25.79
CA GLU A 38 2.33 2.72 25.28
C GLU A 38 1.77 3.60 26.40
N HIS A 39 1.74 3.08 27.64
CA HIS A 39 1.29 3.79 28.84
C HIS A 39 2.44 4.04 29.81
N GLU A 40 3.63 4.40 29.29
CA GLU A 40 4.81 4.70 30.10
C GLU A 40 4.51 5.66 31.25
N GLY A 41 5.06 5.39 32.41
CA GLY A 41 4.91 6.24 33.62
C GLY A 41 3.53 6.17 34.27
N ARG A 42 2.55 5.52 33.66
CA ARG A 42 1.19 5.37 34.18
C ARG A 42 1.02 4.01 34.87
N LEU A 43 0.29 4.02 35.98
CA LEU A 43 -0.15 2.78 36.63
C LEU A 43 -1.28 2.14 35.77
N VAL A 44 -1.08 0.91 35.38
CA VAL A 44 -2.04 0.10 34.62
C VAL A 44 -2.55 -1.02 35.53
N THR A 45 -3.86 -1.10 35.71
CA THR A 45 -4.47 -2.12 36.58
C THR A 45 -4.55 -3.47 35.88
N PRO A 46 -4.59 -4.59 36.63
CA PRO A 46 -4.79 -5.91 36.04
C PRO A 46 -6.07 -6.02 35.23
N ASP A 47 -7.17 -5.41 35.71
CA ASP A 47 -8.48 -5.44 35.05
C ASP A 47 -8.43 -4.67 33.73
N GLU A 48 -7.78 -3.52 33.71
CA GLU A 48 -7.57 -2.73 32.49
C GLU A 48 -6.78 -3.52 31.42
N LEU A 49 -5.72 -4.24 31.84
CA LEU A 49 -4.96 -5.09 30.92
C LEU A 49 -5.78 -6.26 30.38
N LEU A 50 -6.60 -6.86 31.22
CA LEU A 50 -7.45 -7.98 30.84
C LEU A 50 -8.56 -7.52 29.89
N GLU A 51 -9.20 -6.40 30.17
CA GLU A 51 -10.24 -5.84 29.30
C GLU A 51 -9.69 -5.41 27.93
N ALA A 52 -8.51 -4.77 27.91
CA ALA A 52 -7.89 -4.30 26.67
C ALA A 52 -7.36 -5.42 25.77
N LEU A 53 -6.84 -6.51 26.35
CA LEU A 53 -6.13 -7.55 25.61
C LEU A 53 -6.89 -8.88 25.49
N TRP A 54 -7.95 -9.09 26.29
CA TRP A 54 -8.79 -10.29 26.29
C TRP A 54 -10.29 -10.00 26.49
N PRO A 55 -10.92 -9.17 25.64
CA PRO A 55 -12.31 -8.74 25.83
C PRO A 55 -13.33 -9.90 25.79
N GLU A 56 -13.00 -11.02 25.14
CA GLU A 56 -13.90 -12.17 24.96
C GLU A 56 -13.52 -13.39 25.84
N THR A 57 -12.47 -13.31 26.65
CA THR A 57 -11.95 -14.47 27.39
C THR A 57 -11.70 -14.13 28.84
N HIS A 58 -12.37 -14.80 29.79
CA HIS A 58 -12.08 -14.69 31.21
C HIS A 58 -10.74 -15.33 31.55
N ILE A 59 -9.69 -14.52 31.64
CA ILE A 59 -8.39 -14.96 32.14
C ILE A 59 -8.26 -14.57 33.62
N ASN A 60 -7.86 -15.53 34.44
CA ASN A 60 -7.57 -15.29 35.85
C ASN A 60 -6.34 -14.35 36.01
N PRO A 61 -6.32 -13.41 36.96
CA PRO A 61 -5.17 -12.55 37.27
C PRO A 61 -3.81 -13.27 37.45
N GLU A 62 -3.82 -14.54 37.83
CA GLU A 62 -2.62 -15.38 37.84
C GLU A 62 -2.01 -15.64 36.46
N GLY A 63 -2.84 -15.68 35.42
CA GLY A 63 -2.40 -15.80 34.03
C GLY A 63 -1.57 -14.58 33.59
N LEU A 64 -2.02 -13.36 33.96
CA LEU A 64 -1.33 -12.12 33.66
C LEU A 64 0.07 -12.06 34.32
N ARG A 65 0.20 -12.55 35.58
CA ARG A 65 1.49 -12.64 36.27
C ARG A 65 2.52 -13.46 35.48
N LYS A 66 2.09 -14.55 34.83
CA LYS A 66 2.98 -15.40 34.03
C LYS A 66 3.53 -14.64 32.82
N TYR A 67 2.71 -13.79 32.17
CA TYR A 67 3.16 -12.96 31.05
C TYR A 67 4.15 -11.89 31.54
N ILE A 68 3.88 -11.21 32.65
CA ILE A 68 4.82 -10.24 33.26
C ILE A 68 6.15 -10.91 33.63
N GLN A 69 6.13 -12.12 34.21
CA GLN A 69 7.36 -12.87 34.52
C GLN A 69 8.16 -13.21 33.27
N LYS A 70 7.46 -13.61 32.17
CA LYS A 70 8.08 -13.93 30.89
C LYS A 70 8.74 -12.69 30.28
N ILE A 71 8.05 -11.55 30.31
CA ILE A 71 8.57 -10.27 29.84
C ILE A 71 9.81 -9.88 30.65
N ARG A 72 9.75 -9.93 31.98
CA ARG A 72 10.91 -9.64 32.85
C ARG A 72 12.10 -10.52 32.56
N LYS A 73 11.88 -11.81 32.32
CA LYS A 73 12.95 -12.75 31.96
C LYS A 73 13.66 -12.32 30.69
N VAL A 74 12.91 -11.88 29.68
CA VAL A 74 13.45 -11.43 28.39
C VAL A 74 14.15 -10.08 28.52
N LEU A 75 13.60 -9.16 29.32
CA LEU A 75 14.20 -7.84 29.56
C LEU A 75 15.37 -7.89 30.55
N GLY A 76 15.60 -9.00 31.23
CA GLY A 76 16.59 -9.07 32.34
C GLY A 76 16.18 -8.30 33.59
N ASP A 77 14.87 -8.02 33.73
CA ASP A 77 14.31 -7.18 34.80
C ASP A 77 14.12 -7.97 36.12
N ARG A 78 14.46 -7.35 37.25
CA ARG A 78 14.35 -7.96 38.59
C ARG A 78 13.21 -7.34 39.38
N PRO A 79 12.28 -8.15 39.96
CA PRO A 79 11.11 -7.63 40.68
C PRO A 79 11.44 -6.71 41.86
N HIS A 80 12.57 -6.94 42.55
CA HIS A 80 13.01 -6.16 43.73
C HIS A 80 13.84 -4.92 43.36
N LYS A 81 14.27 -4.80 42.09
CA LYS A 81 14.99 -3.63 41.58
C LYS A 81 14.57 -3.43 40.14
N PRO A 82 13.32 -2.99 39.91
CA PRO A 82 12.75 -2.91 38.58
C PRO A 82 13.46 -1.83 37.76
N GLN A 83 13.86 -2.18 36.54
CA GLN A 83 14.43 -1.27 35.57
C GLN A 83 13.43 -0.94 34.47
N PHE A 84 12.46 -1.83 34.26
CA PHE A 84 11.47 -1.72 33.18
C PHE A 84 10.04 -1.78 33.72
N ILE A 85 9.68 -2.79 34.51
CA ILE A 85 8.29 -2.97 34.96
C ILE A 85 8.29 -2.98 36.51
N GLU A 86 7.70 -1.97 37.10
CA GLU A 86 7.42 -1.92 38.52
C GLU A 86 6.09 -2.62 38.83
N THR A 87 6.06 -3.41 39.91
CA THR A 87 4.81 -3.98 40.43
C THR A 87 4.40 -3.20 41.69
N LEU A 88 3.26 -2.57 41.63
CA LEU A 88 2.63 -1.93 42.77
C LEU A 88 1.64 -2.92 43.40
N PRO A 89 1.94 -3.45 44.61
CA PRO A 89 1.13 -4.51 45.23
C PRO A 89 -0.35 -4.11 45.31
N ARG A 90 -1.23 -5.00 44.88
CA ARG A 90 -2.69 -4.82 44.83
C ARG A 90 -3.20 -3.67 43.92
N ARG A 91 -2.31 -2.98 43.20
CA ARG A 91 -2.68 -1.84 42.35
C ARG A 91 -2.45 -2.11 40.86
N GLY A 92 -1.34 -2.77 40.49
CA GLY A 92 -1.06 -3.08 39.09
C GLY A 92 0.41 -3.04 38.70
N TYR A 93 0.66 -2.67 37.47
CA TYR A 93 1.98 -2.63 36.85
C TYR A 93 2.22 -1.24 36.25
N GLN A 94 3.46 -0.79 36.28
CA GLN A 94 3.87 0.47 35.68
C GLN A 94 5.16 0.27 34.89
N PHE A 95 5.21 0.77 33.66
CA PHE A 95 6.45 0.79 32.90
C PHE A 95 7.25 2.03 33.30
N VAL A 96 8.46 1.82 33.88
CA VAL A 96 9.24 2.88 34.51
C VAL A 96 10.47 3.30 33.69
N ALA A 97 10.86 2.52 32.69
CA ALA A 97 11.96 2.92 31.83
C ALA A 97 11.51 4.03 30.87
N PRO A 98 12.32 5.08 30.63
CA PRO A 98 12.00 6.12 29.69
C PRO A 98 11.88 5.53 28.27
N VAL A 99 10.73 5.75 27.64
CA VAL A 99 10.44 5.33 26.28
C VAL A 99 10.72 6.51 25.35
N ILE A 100 11.68 6.33 24.49
CA ILE A 100 11.92 7.26 23.39
C ILE A 100 11.15 6.70 22.20
N GLU A 101 10.13 7.40 21.74
CA GLU A 101 9.65 7.16 20.41
C GLU A 101 10.77 7.51 19.44
N GLU A 102 11.52 6.50 19.02
CA GLU A 102 12.18 6.62 17.75
C GLU A 102 11.02 6.76 16.73
N ILE A 103 10.61 8.00 16.50
CA ILE A 103 10.14 8.33 15.16
C ILE A 103 11.33 7.89 14.31
N THR A 104 11.26 6.70 13.77
CA THR A 104 12.13 6.28 12.70
C THR A 104 11.68 7.10 11.48
N ALA A 105 11.99 8.41 11.47
CA ALA A 105 12.77 8.87 10.37
C ALA A 105 13.99 7.93 10.38
N LYS A 106 13.88 6.76 9.71
CA LYS A 106 15.05 6.11 9.12
C LYS A 106 15.83 7.30 8.58
N PRO A 107 17.05 7.59 9.08
CA PRO A 107 17.92 8.37 8.23
C PRO A 107 17.83 7.59 6.93
N LEU A 108 17.59 8.25 5.82
CA LEU A 108 17.74 7.68 4.51
C LEU A 108 19.22 7.30 4.32
N GLY A 109 19.70 6.42 5.20
CA GLY A 109 20.73 5.48 4.94
C GLY A 109 20.04 4.49 4.06
N LEU A 110 20.16 4.70 2.76
CA LEU A 110 19.94 3.71 1.73
C LEU A 110 20.39 2.37 2.28
N PRO A 111 19.52 1.33 2.32
CA PRO A 111 20.01 0.00 2.60
C PRO A 111 21.10 -0.26 1.59
N THR A 112 22.30 -0.57 2.08
CA THR A 112 23.38 -1.16 1.31
C THR A 112 23.04 -2.62 1.00
N GLU A 113 21.74 -2.91 0.76
CA GLU A 113 21.33 -4.11 0.08
C GLU A 113 21.64 -3.89 -1.40
N ALA A 114 22.24 -4.88 -2.01
CA ALA A 114 22.58 -4.89 -3.43
C ALA A 114 21.46 -4.23 -4.22
N VAL A 115 21.77 -3.13 -4.90
CA VAL A 115 20.83 -2.29 -5.66
C VAL A 115 20.02 -3.23 -6.55
N LYS A 116 18.78 -3.55 -6.16
CA LYS A 116 17.87 -4.32 -7.00
C LYS A 116 17.63 -3.49 -8.25
N LYS A 117 18.21 -3.90 -9.36
CA LYS A 117 18.06 -3.21 -10.63
C LYS A 117 16.58 -3.19 -10.99
N ILE A 118 16.01 -2.00 -11.08
CA ILE A 118 14.65 -1.84 -11.63
C ILE A 118 14.74 -2.07 -13.13
N VAL A 119 13.84 -2.88 -13.64
CA VAL A 119 13.75 -3.25 -15.05
C VAL A 119 12.46 -2.73 -15.65
N GLY A 120 12.49 -2.32 -16.92
CA GLY A 120 11.33 -1.87 -17.67
C GLY A 120 10.72 -0.54 -17.20
N ARG A 121 11.47 0.27 -16.43
CA ARG A 121 10.98 1.55 -15.90
C ARG A 121 11.82 2.76 -16.33
N GLU A 122 12.74 2.56 -17.24
CA GLU A 122 13.61 3.63 -17.78
C GLU A 122 12.83 4.80 -18.36
N PRO A 123 11.73 4.60 -19.14
CA PRO A 123 10.93 5.72 -19.66
C PRO A 123 10.28 6.55 -18.54
N ALA A 124 9.75 5.88 -17.50
CA ALA A 124 9.14 6.53 -16.35
C ALA A 124 10.18 7.29 -15.52
N LEU A 125 11.35 6.70 -15.29
CA LEU A 125 12.47 7.35 -14.60
C LEU A 125 12.98 8.57 -15.38
N ALA A 126 13.11 8.46 -16.71
CA ALA A 126 13.51 9.58 -17.56
C ALA A 126 12.53 10.75 -17.50
N GLU A 127 11.21 10.48 -17.39
CA GLU A 127 10.19 11.51 -17.24
C GLU A 127 10.26 12.18 -15.86
N LEU A 128 10.48 11.38 -14.79
CA LEU A 128 10.70 11.91 -13.44
C LEU A 128 11.96 12.78 -13.39
N ASP A 129 13.06 12.33 -14.00
CA ASP A 129 14.31 13.11 -14.10
C ASP A 129 14.12 14.40 -14.89
N ARG A 130 13.29 14.39 -15.94
CA ARG A 130 12.96 15.57 -16.74
C ARG A 130 12.17 16.59 -15.91
N SER A 131 11.22 16.11 -15.13
CA SER A 131 10.44 16.92 -14.20
C SER A 131 11.32 17.49 -13.08
N LEU A 132 12.23 16.68 -12.52
CA LEU A 132 13.16 17.15 -11.50
C LEU A 132 14.08 18.27 -12.03
N ARG A 133 14.62 18.13 -13.25
CA ARG A 133 15.43 19.19 -13.87
C ARG A 133 14.67 20.50 -14.05
N LYS A 134 13.36 20.47 -14.32
CA LYS A 134 12.52 21.66 -14.35
C LYS A 134 12.34 22.26 -12.95
N ALA A 135 12.05 21.40 -11.97
CA ALA A 135 11.93 21.85 -10.58
C ALA A 135 13.21 22.54 -10.09
N LEU A 136 14.39 22.04 -10.43
CA LEU A 136 15.68 22.64 -10.09
C LEU A 136 15.88 24.05 -10.68
N ARG A 137 15.17 24.38 -11.76
CA ARG A 137 15.16 25.75 -12.36
C ARG A 137 14.13 26.68 -11.71
N GLY A 138 13.42 26.19 -10.68
CA GLY A 138 12.36 26.96 -10.02
C GLY A 138 10.96 26.75 -10.64
N GLU A 139 10.82 25.90 -11.66
CA GLU A 139 9.55 25.54 -12.26
C GLU A 139 8.91 24.41 -11.45
N ARG A 140 8.05 24.74 -10.49
CA ARG A 140 7.34 23.74 -9.67
C ARG A 140 6.72 22.64 -10.51
N GLN A 141 6.86 21.39 -10.08
CA GLN A 141 6.35 20.22 -10.78
C GLN A 141 5.41 19.42 -9.90
N ILE A 142 4.25 19.04 -10.44
CA ILE A 142 3.32 18.08 -9.85
C ILE A 142 3.27 16.87 -10.77
N VAL A 143 3.58 15.69 -10.24
CA VAL A 143 3.60 14.44 -11.02
C VAL A 143 2.74 13.40 -10.31
N PHE A 144 1.80 12.81 -11.03
CA PHE A 144 1.01 11.70 -10.53
C PHE A 144 1.53 10.39 -11.10
N ILE A 145 1.82 9.42 -10.23
CA ILE A 145 2.20 8.06 -10.62
C ILE A 145 1.01 7.15 -10.35
N THR A 146 0.50 6.56 -11.43
CA THR A 146 -0.70 5.75 -11.40
C THR A 146 -0.43 4.33 -11.89
N GLY A 147 -1.34 3.41 -11.60
CA GLY A 147 -1.26 2.02 -12.06
C GLY A 147 -1.86 1.03 -11.05
N GLU A 148 -1.92 -0.23 -11.44
CA GLU A 148 -2.54 -1.30 -10.67
C GLU A 148 -1.80 -1.63 -9.36
N PRO A 149 -2.47 -2.35 -8.42
CA PRO A 149 -1.78 -2.90 -7.26
C PRO A 149 -0.61 -3.82 -7.67
N GLY A 150 0.52 -3.66 -6.99
CA GLY A 150 1.69 -4.52 -7.26
C GLY A 150 2.51 -4.16 -8.49
N ILE A 151 2.12 -3.15 -9.27
CA ILE A 151 2.79 -2.73 -10.51
C ILE A 151 4.18 -2.09 -10.28
N GLY A 152 4.54 -1.78 -9.03
CA GLY A 152 5.85 -1.24 -8.68
C GLY A 152 5.91 0.28 -8.56
N LYS A 153 4.79 0.98 -8.27
CA LYS A 153 4.77 2.45 -8.10
C LYS A 153 5.74 2.94 -7.01
N THR A 154 5.63 2.37 -5.82
CA THR A 154 6.52 2.71 -4.69
C THR A 154 7.97 2.39 -5.01
N THR A 155 8.24 1.23 -5.61
CA THR A 155 9.59 0.82 -6.02
C THR A 155 10.21 1.80 -7.04
N LEU A 156 9.42 2.30 -7.99
CA LEU A 156 9.87 3.33 -8.94
C LEU A 156 10.27 4.61 -8.22
N VAL A 157 9.43 5.06 -7.27
CA VAL A 157 9.69 6.31 -6.52
C VAL A 157 10.89 6.14 -5.60
N ASP A 158 11.06 4.99 -4.96
CA ASP A 158 12.22 4.70 -4.11
C ASP A 158 13.53 4.76 -4.92
N GLU A 159 13.55 4.16 -6.10
CA GLU A 159 14.71 4.22 -7.00
C GLU A 159 14.96 5.65 -7.50
N PHE A 160 13.90 6.37 -7.87
CA PHE A 160 14.03 7.76 -8.28
C PHE A 160 14.60 8.64 -7.15
N GLN A 161 14.10 8.50 -5.91
CA GLN A 161 14.62 9.20 -4.74
C GLN A 161 16.10 8.89 -4.50
N ARG A 162 16.47 7.60 -4.61
CA ARG A 162 17.85 7.15 -4.47
C ARG A 162 18.77 7.82 -5.51
N ARG A 163 18.34 7.87 -6.79
CA ARG A 163 19.09 8.54 -7.87
C ARG A 163 19.18 10.04 -7.64
N ALA A 164 18.08 10.68 -7.24
CA ALA A 164 18.04 12.10 -6.95
C ALA A 164 18.99 12.47 -5.81
N ALA A 165 18.97 11.71 -4.71
CA ALA A 165 19.86 11.92 -3.56
C ALA A 165 21.34 11.69 -3.91
N ALA A 166 21.65 10.73 -4.78
CA ALA A 166 23.02 10.47 -5.22
C ALA A 166 23.57 11.58 -6.13
N ASN A 167 22.71 12.21 -6.93
CA ASN A 167 23.11 13.22 -7.92
C ASN A 167 23.03 14.66 -7.41
N ILE A 168 22.22 14.92 -6.37
CA ILE A 168 21.95 16.28 -5.86
C ILE A 168 22.12 16.26 -4.34
N LEU A 169 23.30 16.62 -3.86
CA LEU A 169 23.67 16.57 -2.43
C LEU A 169 22.76 17.43 -1.53
N SER A 170 22.20 18.51 -2.05
CA SER A 170 21.37 19.45 -1.30
C SER A 170 19.87 19.12 -1.38
N ILE A 171 19.45 18.09 -2.10
CA ILE A 171 18.03 17.78 -2.23
C ILE A 171 17.47 17.28 -0.89
N ARG A 172 16.36 17.87 -0.48
CA ARG A 172 15.57 17.39 0.64
C ARG A 172 14.47 16.49 0.12
N ILE A 173 14.22 15.37 0.81
CA ILE A 173 13.16 14.41 0.43
C ILE A 173 12.23 14.25 1.62
N ALA A 174 10.95 14.45 1.39
CA ALA A 174 9.90 14.28 2.38
C ALA A 174 8.82 13.34 1.87
N ARG A 175 8.32 12.48 2.72
CA ARG A 175 7.22 11.53 2.40
C ARG A 175 6.10 11.68 3.41
N GLY A 176 4.87 11.61 2.92
CA GLY A 176 3.69 11.49 3.74
C GLY A 176 2.79 10.40 3.18
N GLN A 177 2.28 9.55 4.06
CA GLN A 177 1.41 8.45 3.71
C GLN A 177 -0.03 8.77 4.05
N CYS A 178 -0.93 8.56 3.08
CA CYS A 178 -2.36 8.62 3.35
C CYS A 178 -2.83 7.26 3.88
N VAL A 179 -3.48 7.25 5.05
CA VAL A 179 -3.85 6.02 5.75
C VAL A 179 -5.37 5.81 5.70
N GLU A 180 -5.78 4.57 5.42
CA GLU A 180 -7.19 4.17 5.41
C GLU A 180 -7.86 4.48 6.76
N GLY A 181 -9.01 5.17 6.73
CA GLY A 181 -9.77 5.52 7.93
C GLY A 181 -9.28 6.79 8.67
N TYR A 182 -8.10 7.33 8.35
CA TYR A 182 -7.60 8.59 8.89
C TYR A 182 -7.91 9.80 8.01
N GLY A 183 -8.08 9.62 6.71
CA GLY A 183 -8.32 10.68 5.73
C GLY A 183 -9.53 11.59 5.95
N GLY A 184 -10.40 11.28 6.93
CA GLY A 184 -11.51 12.15 7.35
C GLY A 184 -11.34 12.73 8.75
N LYS A 185 -10.27 12.38 9.48
CA LYS A 185 -10.11 12.75 10.90
C LYS A 185 -9.11 13.88 11.13
N GLU A 186 -8.05 13.95 10.36
CA GLU A 186 -7.01 14.99 10.51
C GLU A 186 -6.69 15.64 9.15
N PRO A 187 -7.05 16.90 8.96
CA PRO A 187 -6.75 17.63 7.74
C PRO A 187 -5.24 17.72 7.50
N TYR A 188 -4.83 17.58 6.23
CA TYR A 188 -3.43 17.67 5.80
C TYR A 188 -2.49 16.61 6.38
N TYR A 189 -3.01 15.50 6.92
CA TYR A 189 -2.20 14.48 7.59
C TYR A 189 -0.92 14.08 6.83
N PRO A 190 -0.93 13.75 5.52
CA PRO A 190 0.30 13.37 4.82
C PRO A 190 1.31 14.53 4.70
N MET A 191 0.84 15.77 4.70
CA MET A 191 1.75 16.92 4.71
C MET A 191 2.38 17.13 6.09
N LEU A 192 1.62 16.94 7.17
CA LEU A 192 2.14 16.99 8.53
C LEU A 192 3.19 15.90 8.75
N GLU A 193 2.94 14.68 8.27
CA GLU A 193 3.92 13.59 8.34
C GLU A 193 5.22 13.93 7.56
N ALA A 194 5.08 14.46 6.35
CA ALA A 194 6.22 14.88 5.53
C ALA A 194 7.05 15.99 6.19
N LEU A 195 6.39 16.99 6.80
CA LEU A 195 7.06 18.05 7.56
C LEU A 195 7.76 17.51 8.80
N GLY A 196 7.12 16.56 9.52
CA GLY A 196 7.71 15.86 10.65
C GLY A 196 9.01 15.14 10.27
N GLY A 197 9.03 14.50 9.10
CA GLY A 197 10.22 13.87 8.55
C GLY A 197 11.35 14.87 8.22
N LEU A 198 11.01 16.04 7.68
CA LEU A 198 11.98 17.11 7.39
C LEU A 198 12.56 17.72 8.66
N TYR A 199 11.74 17.84 9.71
CA TYR A 199 12.21 18.35 11.01
C TYR A 199 13.30 17.48 11.62
N GLY A 200 13.14 16.16 11.57
CA GLY A 200 14.12 15.21 12.11
C GLY A 200 15.44 15.12 11.31
N GLY A 201 15.52 15.79 10.18
CA GLY A 201 16.66 15.76 9.25
C GLY A 201 17.58 17.00 9.32
N PRO A 202 18.59 17.02 8.45
CA PRO A 202 19.47 18.17 8.33
C PRO A 202 18.69 19.45 7.96
N GLY A 203 18.90 20.52 8.72
CA GLY A 203 18.21 21.80 8.56
C GLY A 203 16.79 21.85 9.16
N GLY A 204 16.44 20.91 10.03
CA GLY A 204 15.15 20.89 10.72
C GLY A 204 14.92 22.10 11.63
N GLU A 205 15.96 22.61 12.31
CA GLU A 205 15.86 23.83 13.14
C GLU A 205 15.49 25.05 12.29
N SER A 206 16.10 25.21 11.12
CA SER A 206 15.78 26.30 10.17
C SER A 206 14.33 26.19 9.67
N LEU A 207 13.84 24.96 9.44
CA LEU A 207 12.44 24.73 9.09
C LEU A 207 11.49 25.17 10.21
N VAL A 208 11.79 24.83 11.48
CA VAL A 208 10.98 25.26 12.63
C VAL A 208 10.96 26.78 12.76
N GLN A 209 12.09 27.43 12.60
CA GLN A 209 12.16 28.90 12.62
C GLN A 209 11.33 29.53 11.50
N THR A 210 11.41 28.97 10.30
CA THR A 210 10.61 29.44 9.15
C THR A 210 9.11 29.22 9.41
N LEU A 211 8.70 28.05 9.93
CA LEU A 211 7.32 27.77 10.32
C LEU A 211 6.82 28.75 11.41
N ALA A 212 7.65 29.05 12.40
CA ALA A 212 7.27 29.95 13.49
C ALA A 212 6.94 31.37 12.98
N VAL A 213 7.65 31.85 11.96
CA VAL A 213 7.49 33.19 11.41
C VAL A 213 6.41 33.24 10.32
N GLN A 214 6.40 32.26 9.41
CA GLN A 214 5.58 32.32 8.19
C GLN A 214 4.34 31.44 8.24
N ALA A 215 4.33 30.40 9.09
CA ALA A 215 3.23 29.44 9.16
C ALA A 215 2.91 28.98 10.59
N PRO A 216 2.57 29.92 11.49
CA PRO A 216 2.26 29.60 12.88
C PRO A 216 1.10 28.60 13.00
N THR A 217 0.13 28.60 12.07
CA THR A 217 -0.99 27.64 12.06
C THR A 217 -0.53 26.20 11.81
N TRP A 218 0.56 26.02 11.08
CA TRP A 218 1.16 24.71 10.85
C TRP A 218 2.04 24.28 12.02
N LEU A 219 2.79 25.21 12.62
CA LEU A 219 3.68 24.90 13.73
C LEU A 219 2.90 24.37 14.94
N VAL A 220 1.71 24.89 15.21
CA VAL A 220 0.84 24.45 16.33
C VAL A 220 0.40 23.00 16.18
N GLN A 221 0.37 22.45 14.95
CA GLN A 221 0.09 21.03 14.73
C GLN A 221 1.22 20.11 15.23
N PHE A 222 2.37 20.66 15.62
CA PHE A 222 3.53 19.94 16.19
C PHE A 222 3.78 20.32 17.64
N PRO A 223 2.98 19.85 18.61
CA PRO A 223 3.11 20.26 20.01
C PRO A 223 4.49 19.97 20.62
N ALA A 224 5.18 18.92 20.11
CA ALA A 224 6.52 18.56 20.56
C ALA A 224 7.61 19.59 20.17
N LEU A 225 7.35 20.44 19.19
CA LEU A 225 8.28 21.47 18.73
C LEU A 225 8.09 22.80 19.45
N LEU A 226 6.98 22.96 20.17
CA LEU A 226 6.64 24.20 20.86
C LEU A 226 7.25 24.24 22.25
N LYS A 227 8.07 25.25 22.51
CA LYS A 227 8.47 25.58 23.87
C LYS A 227 7.23 26.03 24.66
N PRO A 228 7.10 25.64 25.94
CA PRO A 228 5.93 26.00 26.75
C PRO A 228 5.62 27.51 26.75
N GLU A 229 6.66 28.31 26.73
CA GLU A 229 6.60 29.78 26.78
C GLU A 229 5.94 30.39 25.53
N HIS A 230 6.05 29.73 24.36
CA HIS A 230 5.51 30.22 23.09
C HIS A 230 4.11 29.67 22.78
N ARG A 231 3.66 28.66 23.52
CA ARG A 231 2.40 27.95 23.25
C ARG A 231 1.18 28.87 23.36
N ASP A 232 1.09 29.65 24.43
CA ASP A 232 -0.05 30.55 24.68
C ASP A 232 -0.11 31.72 23.68
N MET A 233 1.06 32.23 23.28
CA MET A 233 1.15 33.30 22.28
C MET A 233 0.73 32.80 20.91
N LEU A 234 1.22 31.66 20.48
CA LEU A 234 0.86 31.04 19.20
C LEU A 234 -0.63 30.64 19.14
N GLN A 235 -1.18 30.12 20.24
CA GLN A 235 -2.60 29.78 20.30
C GLN A 235 -3.50 31.00 20.10
N ARG A 236 -3.09 32.18 20.58
CA ARG A 236 -3.84 33.43 20.33
C ARG A 236 -3.71 33.90 18.87
N GLU A 237 -2.58 33.71 18.26
CA GLU A 237 -2.28 34.12 16.89
C GLU A 237 -3.06 33.29 15.84
N ILE A 238 -3.39 32.03 16.17
CA ILE A 238 -4.15 31.14 15.30
C ILE A 238 -5.68 31.21 15.50
N LEU A 239 -6.16 31.98 16.50
CA LEU A 239 -7.59 32.18 16.69
C LEU A 239 -8.23 32.75 15.41
N GLY A 240 -9.16 31.97 14.83
CA GLY A 240 -9.81 32.32 13.56
C GLY A 240 -8.97 31.99 12.31
N ALA A 241 -7.96 31.12 12.41
CA ALA A 241 -7.23 30.63 11.24
C ALA A 241 -8.18 29.91 10.29
N THR A 242 -8.21 30.38 9.03
CA THR A 242 -9.01 29.77 7.97
C THR A 242 -8.17 28.77 7.18
N ARG A 243 -8.86 27.90 6.42
CA ARG A 243 -8.23 26.95 5.51
C ARG A 243 -7.37 27.67 4.46
N GLU A 244 -7.84 28.78 3.93
CA GLU A 244 -7.13 29.59 2.95
C GLU A 244 -5.85 30.18 3.53
N ARG A 245 -5.87 30.56 4.81
CA ARG A 245 -4.69 31.02 5.52
C ARG A 245 -3.64 29.89 5.62
N MET A 246 -4.07 28.70 6.03
CA MET A 246 -3.18 27.53 6.09
C MET A 246 -2.55 27.22 4.74
N LEU A 247 -3.32 27.21 3.66
CA LEU A 247 -2.80 26.96 2.30
C LEU A 247 -1.79 28.03 1.84
N ARG A 248 -2.05 29.29 2.20
CA ARG A 248 -1.12 30.39 1.88
C ARG A 248 0.18 30.25 2.67
N GLU A 249 0.09 30.08 3.98
CA GLU A 249 1.26 29.97 4.88
C GLU A 249 2.20 28.83 4.45
N ILE A 250 1.68 27.62 4.22
CA ILE A 250 2.55 26.51 3.81
C ILE A 250 3.16 26.73 2.43
N GLY A 251 2.41 27.38 1.52
CA GLY A 251 2.95 27.74 0.22
C GLY A 251 4.15 28.68 0.32
N GLU A 252 4.08 29.70 1.18
CA GLU A 252 5.17 30.64 1.44
C GLU A 252 6.38 29.97 2.10
N VAL A 253 6.14 29.10 3.09
CA VAL A 253 7.19 28.29 3.71
C VAL A 253 7.91 27.42 2.67
N LEU A 254 7.16 26.70 1.83
CA LEU A 254 7.75 25.85 0.79
C LEU A 254 8.56 26.66 -0.22
N GLU A 255 8.12 27.85 -0.59
CA GLU A 255 8.87 28.78 -1.45
C GLU A 255 10.17 29.23 -0.77
N THR A 256 10.11 29.59 0.51
CA THR A 256 11.28 30.01 1.30
C THR A 256 12.31 28.89 1.42
N ILE A 257 11.91 27.71 1.85
CA ILE A 257 12.84 26.59 2.06
C ILE A 257 13.40 26.01 0.76
N THR A 258 12.65 26.15 -0.34
CA THR A 258 13.10 25.68 -1.67
C THR A 258 13.89 26.71 -2.45
N SER A 259 14.02 27.94 -1.97
CA SER A 259 14.94 28.94 -2.55
C SER A 259 16.39 28.47 -2.51
N GLU A 260 16.79 27.87 -1.39
CA GLU A 260 18.14 27.35 -1.17
C GLU A 260 18.30 25.91 -1.63
N ASN A 261 17.46 25.02 -1.13
CA ASN A 261 17.58 23.57 -1.33
C ASN A 261 16.35 23.00 -2.04
N PRO A 262 16.51 22.21 -3.11
CA PRO A 262 15.37 21.58 -3.77
C PRO A 262 14.66 20.61 -2.83
N LEU A 263 13.34 20.54 -2.95
CA LEU A 263 12.48 19.65 -2.19
C LEU A 263 11.73 18.68 -3.11
N LEU A 264 11.88 17.40 -2.84
CA LEU A 264 11.06 16.35 -3.39
C LEU A 264 10.05 15.89 -2.32
N LEU A 265 8.77 16.17 -2.56
CA LEU A 265 7.67 15.85 -1.67
C LEU A 265 6.86 14.69 -2.27
N VAL A 266 6.71 13.61 -1.55
CA VAL A 266 6.00 12.40 -2.01
C VAL A 266 4.79 12.13 -1.12
N PHE A 267 3.61 12.01 -1.73
CA PHE A 267 2.39 11.57 -1.08
C PHE A 267 2.00 10.18 -1.58
N GLU A 268 1.99 9.22 -0.67
CA GLU A 268 1.62 7.85 -0.97
C GLU A 268 0.14 7.58 -0.72
N ASP A 269 -0.42 6.68 -1.52
CA ASP A 269 -1.82 6.23 -1.40
C ASP A 269 -2.85 7.38 -1.34
N LEU A 270 -2.71 8.40 -2.20
CA LEU A 270 -3.57 9.60 -2.25
C LEU A 270 -5.08 9.30 -2.34
N ARG A 271 -5.48 8.08 -2.65
CA ARG A 271 -6.87 7.62 -2.57
C ARG A 271 -7.48 7.72 -1.17
N TRP A 272 -6.64 7.74 -0.13
CA TRP A 272 -7.02 7.87 1.28
C TRP A 272 -6.80 9.28 1.82
N SER A 273 -6.42 10.23 0.95
CA SER A 273 -6.20 11.60 1.38
C SER A 273 -7.51 12.30 1.75
N ASP A 274 -7.41 13.22 2.71
CA ASP A 274 -8.47 14.15 3.06
C ASP A 274 -8.65 15.23 1.99
N HIS A 275 -9.81 15.91 1.99
CA HIS A 275 -10.12 16.98 1.05
C HIS A 275 -9.13 18.15 1.15
N SER A 276 -8.62 18.43 2.34
CA SER A 276 -7.68 19.52 2.57
C SER A 276 -6.32 19.24 1.93
N THR A 277 -5.88 17.98 1.92
CA THR A 277 -4.68 17.54 1.19
C THR A 277 -4.85 17.70 -0.33
N VAL A 278 -6.03 17.38 -0.87
CA VAL A 278 -6.34 17.59 -2.29
C VAL A 278 -6.28 19.07 -2.66
N ASP A 279 -6.86 19.95 -1.82
CA ASP A 279 -6.79 21.39 -2.03
C ASP A 279 -5.39 21.94 -1.86
N LEU A 280 -4.58 21.38 -0.96
CA LEU A 280 -3.17 21.73 -0.84
C LEU A 280 -2.42 21.46 -2.15
N ILE A 281 -2.60 20.30 -2.75
CA ILE A 281 -1.98 19.97 -4.04
C ILE A 281 -2.45 20.95 -5.13
N SER A 282 -3.76 21.27 -5.16
CA SER A 282 -4.33 22.26 -6.07
C SER A 282 -3.70 23.64 -5.87
N ALA A 283 -3.63 24.11 -4.63
CA ALA A 283 -3.04 25.39 -4.29
C ALA A 283 -1.57 25.45 -4.71
N LEU A 284 -0.78 24.44 -4.36
CA LEU A 284 0.63 24.35 -4.74
C LEU A 284 0.83 24.35 -6.25
N ALA A 285 0.00 23.63 -7.01
CA ALA A 285 0.10 23.58 -8.46
C ALA A 285 -0.13 24.95 -9.13
N ARG A 286 -0.97 25.81 -8.56
CA ARG A 286 -1.38 27.11 -9.13
C ARG A 286 -0.54 28.30 -8.67
N ARG A 287 0.35 28.09 -7.70
CA ARG A 287 1.21 29.19 -7.20
C ARG A 287 2.22 29.60 -8.27
N ARG A 288 2.39 30.91 -8.46
CA ARG A 288 3.28 31.49 -9.48
C ARG A 288 4.72 31.71 -9.03
N PRO A 289 5.02 32.05 -7.75
CA PRO A 289 6.39 32.26 -7.33
C PRO A 289 7.27 31.03 -7.62
N PRO A 290 8.52 31.23 -8.06
CA PRO A 290 9.43 30.13 -8.36
C PRO A 290 9.71 29.29 -7.11
N ALA A 291 9.76 27.99 -7.28
CA ALA A 291 10.07 27.05 -6.20
C ALA A 291 10.78 25.84 -6.77
N LYS A 292 11.90 25.44 -6.18
CA LYS A 292 12.58 24.18 -6.54
C LYS A 292 11.87 22.99 -5.88
N LEU A 293 10.57 22.87 -6.18
CA LEU A 293 9.64 21.92 -5.58
C LEU A 293 9.15 20.93 -6.63
N MET A 294 9.30 19.65 -6.34
CA MET A 294 8.65 18.57 -7.08
C MET A 294 7.74 17.80 -6.12
N VAL A 295 6.46 17.69 -6.47
CA VAL A 295 5.47 16.91 -5.72
C VAL A 295 5.13 15.66 -6.53
N ILE A 296 5.26 14.49 -5.91
CA ILE A 296 4.84 13.21 -6.49
C ILE A 296 3.65 12.69 -5.70
N GLY A 297 2.55 12.41 -6.39
CA GLY A 297 1.37 11.79 -5.83
C GLY A 297 1.17 10.37 -6.37
N ILE A 298 1.08 9.39 -5.48
CA ILE A 298 0.93 7.99 -5.85
C ILE A 298 -0.49 7.53 -5.54
N TYR A 299 -1.19 6.95 -6.51
CA TYR A 299 -2.52 6.38 -6.28
C TYR A 299 -2.92 5.35 -7.33
N ARG A 300 -4.04 4.68 -7.11
CA ARG A 300 -4.69 3.75 -8.04
C ARG A 300 -5.90 4.42 -8.68
N PRO A 301 -5.95 4.57 -10.00
CA PRO A 301 -7.04 5.29 -10.68
C PRO A 301 -8.43 4.72 -10.37
N VAL A 302 -8.53 3.40 -10.31
CA VAL A 302 -9.79 2.70 -10.02
C VAL A 302 -10.37 3.14 -8.67
N ASP A 303 -9.54 3.18 -7.62
CA ASP A 303 -9.98 3.52 -6.26
C ASP A 303 -10.52 4.96 -6.19
N VAL A 304 -9.88 5.90 -6.88
CA VAL A 304 -10.27 7.32 -6.95
C VAL A 304 -11.59 7.53 -7.69
N ILE A 305 -11.79 6.76 -8.77
CA ILE A 305 -13.03 6.83 -9.57
C ILE A 305 -14.23 6.33 -8.76
N VAL A 306 -14.04 5.25 -8.04
CA VAL A 306 -15.05 4.52 -7.29
C VAL A 306 -15.54 5.26 -6.07
N LEU A 307 -14.58 5.80 -5.32
CA LEU A 307 -14.90 6.54 -4.09
C LEU A 307 -15.48 7.94 -4.39
N GLY A 308 -15.61 8.32 -5.68
CA GLY A 308 -15.97 9.69 -6.03
C GLY A 308 -14.98 10.72 -5.46
N HIS A 309 -13.71 10.30 -5.28
CA HIS A 309 -12.71 11.09 -4.59
C HIS A 309 -12.37 12.36 -5.38
N PRO A 310 -12.26 13.54 -4.73
CA PRO A 310 -12.04 14.82 -5.41
C PRO A 310 -10.72 14.88 -6.21
N LEU A 311 -9.77 13.99 -5.93
CA LEU A 311 -8.52 13.87 -6.66
C LEU A 311 -8.73 13.63 -8.17
N LYS A 312 -9.83 12.94 -8.57
CA LYS A 312 -10.16 12.75 -9.99
C LYS A 312 -10.40 14.07 -10.70
N ALA A 313 -11.27 14.89 -10.12
CA ALA A 313 -11.60 16.20 -10.68
C ALA A 313 -10.38 17.13 -10.68
N LEU A 314 -9.63 17.15 -9.56
CA LEU A 314 -8.40 17.91 -9.46
C LEU A 314 -7.40 17.53 -10.55
N LYS A 315 -7.12 16.22 -10.72
CA LYS A 315 -6.16 15.77 -11.74
C LYS A 315 -6.58 16.21 -13.14
N GLN A 316 -7.85 16.03 -13.49
CA GLN A 316 -8.37 16.42 -14.80
C GLN A 316 -8.18 17.92 -15.04
N ASP A 317 -8.53 18.74 -14.07
CA ASP A 317 -8.36 20.19 -14.14
C ASP A 317 -6.88 20.60 -14.26
N LEU A 318 -5.98 20.01 -13.46
CA LEU A 318 -4.55 20.28 -13.54
C LEU A 318 -3.94 19.84 -14.88
N LEU A 319 -4.42 18.74 -15.47
CA LEU A 319 -3.97 18.27 -16.80
C LEU A 319 -4.39 19.23 -17.90
N VAL A 320 -5.65 19.70 -17.89
CA VAL A 320 -6.15 20.69 -18.86
C VAL A 320 -5.32 21.97 -18.82
N HIS A 321 -4.92 22.41 -17.63
CA HIS A 321 -4.10 23.62 -17.45
C HIS A 321 -2.59 23.35 -17.54
N GLN A 322 -2.16 22.13 -17.87
CA GLN A 322 -0.74 21.74 -17.97
C GLN A 322 0.06 21.96 -16.66
N LEU A 323 -0.62 21.94 -15.52
CA LEU A 323 -0.05 22.14 -14.19
C LEU A 323 0.43 20.83 -13.54
N CYS A 324 0.12 19.70 -14.12
CA CYS A 324 0.61 18.39 -13.66
C CYS A 324 0.96 17.49 -14.84
N ARG A 325 1.62 16.38 -14.50
CA ARG A 325 1.90 15.26 -15.41
C ARG A 325 1.40 13.96 -14.79
N GLU A 326 1.01 13.03 -15.62
CA GLU A 326 0.68 11.66 -15.21
C GLU A 326 1.66 10.67 -15.83
N ILE A 327 2.18 9.76 -15.01
CA ILE A 327 2.97 8.62 -15.42
C ILE A 327 2.17 7.38 -15.04
N ALA A 328 1.51 6.78 -16.02
CA ALA A 328 0.79 5.52 -15.84
C ALA A 328 1.77 4.36 -15.99
N LEU A 329 1.88 3.51 -14.96
CA LEU A 329 2.71 2.31 -15.02
C LEU A 329 1.88 1.15 -15.54
N GLU A 330 2.41 0.52 -16.59
CA GLU A 330 1.83 -0.67 -17.20
C GLU A 330 2.56 -1.94 -16.73
N PRO A 331 1.96 -3.13 -16.90
CA PRO A 331 2.63 -4.40 -16.68
C PRO A 331 3.95 -4.50 -17.48
N LEU A 332 4.90 -5.28 -16.95
CA LEU A 332 6.15 -5.58 -17.66
C LEU A 332 5.86 -6.49 -18.86
N GLY A 333 6.55 -6.26 -19.96
CA GLY A 333 6.54 -7.18 -21.09
C GLY A 333 7.38 -8.44 -20.83
N GLU A 334 7.25 -9.46 -21.67
CA GLU A 334 8.02 -10.71 -21.52
C GLU A 334 9.54 -10.47 -21.60
N ALA A 335 9.97 -9.55 -22.45
CA ALA A 335 11.39 -9.17 -22.55
C ALA A 335 11.92 -8.54 -21.26
N GLU A 336 11.10 -7.72 -20.59
CA GLU A 336 11.45 -7.09 -19.33
C GLU A 336 11.45 -8.09 -18.17
N VAL A 337 10.57 -9.10 -18.20
CA VAL A 337 10.62 -10.25 -17.27
C VAL A 337 11.90 -11.03 -17.45
N ALA A 338 12.34 -11.27 -18.69
CA ALA A 338 13.62 -11.93 -18.97
C ALA A 338 14.81 -11.08 -18.47
N GLU A 339 14.79 -9.76 -18.67
CA GLU A 339 15.82 -8.85 -18.15
C GLU A 339 15.88 -8.88 -16.61
N TYR A 340 14.72 -8.91 -15.92
CA TYR A 340 14.65 -9.03 -14.47
C TYR A 340 15.33 -10.32 -13.98
N LEU A 341 15.00 -11.46 -14.61
CA LEU A 341 15.60 -12.75 -14.27
C LEU A 341 17.11 -12.77 -14.55
N ALA A 342 17.57 -12.16 -15.64
CA ALA A 342 18.98 -12.02 -15.97
C ALA A 342 19.72 -11.16 -14.94
N ALA A 343 19.12 -10.06 -14.49
CA ALA A 343 19.67 -9.21 -13.44
C ALA A 343 19.79 -9.95 -12.09
N GLU A 344 18.78 -10.76 -11.76
CA GLU A 344 18.82 -11.63 -10.56
C GLU A 344 19.89 -12.75 -10.69
N SER A 345 20.22 -13.20 -11.91
CA SER A 345 21.17 -14.29 -12.15
C SER A 345 22.62 -13.83 -12.30
N SER A 346 22.93 -12.55 -12.05
CA SER A 346 24.30 -12.02 -12.23
C SER A 346 24.86 -12.23 -13.66
N GLY A 347 23.98 -12.18 -14.67
CA GLY A 347 24.35 -12.30 -16.08
C GLY A 347 24.51 -13.74 -16.61
N ALA A 348 24.08 -14.74 -15.83
CA ALA A 348 24.10 -16.13 -16.27
C ALA A 348 22.93 -16.45 -17.22
N SER A 349 23.08 -17.47 -18.07
CA SER A 349 22.05 -17.90 -19.00
C SER A 349 20.77 -18.34 -18.28
N LEU A 350 19.64 -17.85 -18.76
CA LEU A 350 18.32 -18.27 -18.27
C LEU A 350 17.94 -19.61 -18.91
N PRO A 351 17.22 -20.48 -18.17
CA PRO A 351 16.62 -21.66 -18.77
C PRO A 351 15.56 -21.25 -19.81
N ASP A 352 15.55 -21.93 -20.96
CA ASP A 352 14.55 -21.68 -21.99
C ASP A 352 13.13 -21.82 -21.44
N GLY A 353 12.29 -20.83 -21.76
CA GLY A 353 10.88 -20.80 -21.36
C GLY A 353 10.60 -20.31 -19.93
N LEU A 354 11.58 -20.02 -19.08
CA LEU A 354 11.33 -19.52 -17.72
C LEU A 354 10.68 -18.13 -17.75
N ALA A 355 11.17 -17.24 -18.60
CA ALA A 355 10.61 -15.89 -18.73
C ALA A 355 9.16 -15.93 -19.24
N SER A 356 8.89 -16.71 -20.28
CA SER A 356 7.54 -16.90 -20.84
C SER A 356 6.58 -17.48 -19.80
N LEU A 357 7.03 -18.48 -19.03
CA LEU A 357 6.23 -19.09 -17.98
C LEU A 357 5.86 -18.08 -16.90
N LEU A 358 6.83 -17.32 -16.39
CA LEU A 358 6.60 -16.28 -15.38
C LEU A 358 5.74 -15.14 -15.92
N TYR A 359 5.94 -14.74 -17.17
CA TYR A 359 5.12 -13.74 -17.82
C TYR A 359 3.65 -14.20 -17.91
N GLN A 360 3.40 -15.41 -18.39
CA GLN A 360 2.05 -15.98 -18.46
C GLN A 360 1.35 -16.08 -17.10
N GLN A 361 2.11 -16.41 -16.04
CA GLN A 361 1.59 -16.52 -14.69
C GLN A 361 1.32 -15.17 -14.00
N SER A 362 2.13 -14.17 -14.32
CA SER A 362 2.07 -12.84 -13.68
C SER A 362 1.35 -11.81 -14.53
N GLU A 363 1.09 -12.10 -15.81
CA GLU A 363 0.65 -11.12 -16.82
C GLU A 363 1.51 -9.83 -16.77
N GLY A 364 2.80 -10.00 -16.43
CA GLY A 364 3.75 -8.90 -16.29
C GLY A 364 3.61 -8.06 -15.01
N ASN A 365 2.74 -8.42 -14.07
CA ASN A 365 2.67 -7.71 -12.79
C ASN A 365 3.85 -8.09 -11.89
N PRO A 366 4.72 -7.13 -11.50
CA PRO A 366 5.95 -7.43 -10.75
C PRO A 366 5.72 -8.16 -9.42
N LEU A 367 4.65 -7.81 -8.69
CA LEU A 367 4.33 -8.46 -7.41
C LEU A 367 4.03 -9.94 -7.63
N PHE A 368 3.22 -10.26 -8.63
CA PHE A 368 2.85 -11.63 -8.94
C PHE A 368 4.04 -12.41 -9.52
N MET A 369 4.86 -11.76 -10.36
CA MET A 369 6.08 -12.34 -10.91
C MET A 369 7.06 -12.77 -9.80
N VAL A 370 7.36 -11.87 -8.86
CA VAL A 370 8.26 -12.18 -7.74
C VAL A 370 7.70 -13.28 -6.85
N ALA A 371 6.40 -13.24 -6.58
CA ALA A 371 5.76 -14.28 -5.77
C ALA A 371 5.74 -15.65 -6.47
N ALA A 372 5.50 -15.69 -7.78
CA ALA A 372 5.58 -16.92 -8.56
C ALA A 372 7.01 -17.49 -8.58
N LEU A 373 8.02 -16.65 -8.78
CA LEU A 373 9.42 -17.02 -8.75
C LEU A 373 9.85 -17.61 -7.39
N ASN A 374 9.45 -16.95 -6.30
CA ASN A 374 9.71 -17.44 -4.95
C ASN A 374 9.05 -18.79 -4.70
N HIS A 375 7.78 -18.93 -5.07
CA HIS A 375 7.04 -20.19 -4.93
C HIS A 375 7.67 -21.35 -5.71
N MET A 376 8.09 -21.11 -6.95
CA MET A 376 8.80 -22.10 -7.74
C MET A 376 10.12 -22.52 -7.08
N THR A 377 10.80 -21.58 -6.43
CA THR A 377 12.06 -21.83 -5.71
C THR A 377 11.82 -22.65 -4.44
N GLU A 378 10.81 -22.28 -3.64
CA GLU A 378 10.42 -22.99 -2.41
C GLU A 378 9.98 -24.44 -2.67
N ARG A 379 9.24 -24.66 -3.77
CA ARG A 379 8.85 -26.02 -4.21
C ARG A 379 10.00 -26.81 -4.84
N GLY A 380 11.15 -26.19 -5.03
CA GLY A 380 12.31 -26.82 -5.65
C GLY A 380 12.12 -27.11 -7.15
N LEU A 381 11.14 -26.49 -7.81
CA LEU A 381 10.94 -26.61 -9.26
C LEU A 381 12.07 -25.93 -10.04
N ILE A 382 12.57 -24.84 -9.48
CA ILE A 382 13.77 -24.14 -9.93
C ILE A 382 14.76 -24.03 -8.79
N THR A 383 16.03 -23.99 -9.12
CA THR A 383 17.11 -23.78 -8.15
C THR A 383 18.08 -22.73 -8.68
N ARG A 384 18.62 -21.92 -7.76
CA ARG A 384 19.68 -20.96 -8.03
C ARG A 384 20.99 -21.49 -7.46
N LYS A 385 21.91 -21.96 -8.30
CA LYS A 385 23.26 -22.38 -7.89
C LYS A 385 24.32 -21.50 -8.57
N LYS A 386 25.16 -20.84 -7.76
CA LYS A 386 26.21 -19.93 -8.23
C LYS A 386 25.71 -18.88 -9.25
N GLY A 387 24.53 -18.28 -8.98
CA GLY A 387 23.90 -17.29 -9.86
C GLY A 387 23.08 -17.86 -11.02
N ASN A 388 23.18 -19.14 -11.35
CA ASN A 388 22.46 -19.76 -12.46
C ASN A 388 21.13 -20.35 -12.04
N TRP A 389 20.06 -20.02 -12.77
CA TRP A 389 18.76 -20.66 -12.66
C TRP A 389 18.79 -22.02 -13.39
N ARG A 390 18.22 -23.04 -12.80
CA ARG A 390 18.05 -24.36 -13.42
C ARG A 390 16.70 -24.94 -13.06
N PHE A 391 16.00 -25.47 -14.05
CA PHE A 391 14.85 -26.31 -13.81
C PHE A 391 15.27 -27.67 -13.23
N ARG A 392 14.52 -28.14 -12.25
CA ARG A 392 14.65 -29.51 -11.72
C ARG A 392 13.61 -30.46 -12.34
N VAL A 393 12.56 -29.91 -12.92
CA VAL A 393 11.43 -30.66 -13.51
C VAL A 393 11.19 -30.11 -14.92
N ALA A 394 10.78 -30.97 -15.84
CA ALA A 394 10.46 -30.55 -17.21
C ALA A 394 9.28 -29.57 -17.19
N LEU A 395 9.36 -28.50 -18.00
CA LEU A 395 8.35 -27.42 -18.11
C LEU A 395 6.95 -27.92 -18.51
N LYS A 396 6.87 -29.05 -19.25
CA LYS A 396 5.59 -29.63 -19.66
C LYS A 396 4.85 -30.22 -18.47
N GLY A 397 3.79 -29.56 -18.02
CA GLY A 397 2.90 -30.05 -16.95
C GLY A 397 3.12 -29.44 -15.56
N ILE A 398 3.90 -28.35 -15.44
CA ILE A 398 3.97 -27.60 -14.17
C ILE A 398 2.65 -26.84 -13.98
N ASP A 399 1.74 -27.43 -13.20
CA ASP A 399 0.58 -26.69 -12.67
C ASP A 399 1.09 -25.84 -11.49
N LEU A 400 1.31 -24.56 -11.75
CA LEU A 400 1.75 -23.61 -10.73
C LEU A 400 0.54 -23.20 -9.91
N GLU A 401 0.35 -23.83 -8.77
CA GLU A 401 -0.61 -23.37 -7.77
C GLU A 401 -0.32 -21.92 -7.36
N VAL A 402 -1.38 -21.17 -7.08
CA VAL A 402 -1.24 -19.78 -6.58
C VAL A 402 -0.42 -19.77 -5.29
N PRO A 403 0.63 -18.97 -5.18
CA PRO A 403 1.40 -18.83 -3.95
C PRO A 403 0.50 -18.51 -2.75
N LYS A 404 0.69 -19.18 -1.61
CA LYS A 404 -0.16 -19.01 -0.42
C LYS A 404 -0.28 -17.55 0.02
N SER A 405 0.79 -16.79 -0.04
CA SER A 405 0.81 -15.36 0.30
C SER A 405 -0.08 -14.52 -0.62
N LEU A 406 -0.06 -14.80 -1.92
CA LEU A 406 -0.94 -14.15 -2.89
C LEU A 406 -2.38 -14.60 -2.75
N GLN A 407 -2.59 -15.90 -2.51
CA GLN A 407 -3.92 -16.45 -2.25
C GLN A 407 -4.57 -15.75 -1.05
N GLN A 408 -3.88 -15.66 0.08
CA GLN A 408 -4.36 -14.97 1.28
C GLN A 408 -4.67 -13.49 1.03
N MET A 409 -3.83 -12.79 0.27
CA MET A 409 -4.06 -11.38 -0.09
C MET A 409 -5.32 -11.22 -0.96
N ILE A 410 -5.50 -12.11 -1.95
CA ILE A 410 -6.67 -12.09 -2.83
C ILE A 410 -7.93 -12.50 -2.04
N GLU A 411 -7.86 -13.54 -1.21
CA GLU A 411 -8.95 -13.98 -0.34
C GLU A 411 -9.42 -12.86 0.59
N ALA A 412 -8.50 -12.19 1.29
CA ALA A 412 -8.83 -11.07 2.15
C ALA A 412 -9.51 -9.91 1.39
N ARG A 413 -9.21 -9.74 0.10
CA ARG A 413 -9.88 -8.76 -0.74
C ARG A 413 -11.28 -9.20 -1.14
N ILE A 414 -11.47 -10.48 -1.48
CA ILE A 414 -12.77 -11.05 -1.81
C ILE A 414 -13.69 -11.06 -0.57
N ASP A 415 -13.18 -11.34 0.62
CA ASP A 415 -13.96 -11.38 1.87
C ASP A 415 -14.57 -10.02 2.26
N ARG A 416 -14.00 -8.92 1.76
CA ARG A 416 -14.55 -7.55 1.93
C ARG A 416 -15.70 -7.21 0.99
N LEU A 417 -15.97 -8.06 -0.01
CA LEU A 417 -17.05 -7.87 -0.96
C LEU A 417 -18.39 -8.30 -0.36
N SER A 418 -19.47 -7.73 -0.88
CA SER A 418 -20.82 -8.18 -0.51
C SER A 418 -21.06 -9.65 -0.91
N PRO A 419 -21.98 -10.35 -0.25
CA PRO A 419 -22.32 -11.74 -0.63
C PRO A 419 -22.77 -11.88 -2.09
N GLU A 420 -23.41 -10.86 -2.64
CA GLU A 420 -23.86 -10.82 -4.04
C GLU A 420 -22.67 -10.71 -5.00
N GLU A 421 -21.73 -9.79 -4.72
CA GLU A 421 -20.50 -9.64 -5.50
C GLU A 421 -19.65 -10.91 -5.47
N GLN A 422 -19.54 -11.58 -4.31
CA GLN A 422 -18.84 -12.86 -4.19
C GLN A 422 -19.50 -13.95 -5.04
N ARG A 423 -20.84 -14.03 -5.05
CA ARG A 423 -21.60 -15.00 -5.87
C ARG A 423 -21.37 -14.76 -7.36
N VAL A 424 -21.36 -13.51 -7.81
CA VAL A 424 -21.06 -13.16 -9.21
C VAL A 424 -19.64 -13.56 -9.59
N LEU A 425 -18.64 -13.33 -8.72
CA LEU A 425 -17.27 -13.76 -8.96
C LEU A 425 -17.11 -15.29 -9.00
N GLU A 426 -17.86 -16.04 -8.17
CA GLU A 426 -17.87 -17.50 -8.23
C GLU A 426 -18.27 -17.98 -9.62
N VAL A 427 -19.39 -17.47 -10.15
CA VAL A 427 -19.88 -17.86 -11.47
C VAL A 427 -19.00 -17.34 -12.61
N ALA A 428 -18.49 -16.13 -12.49
CA ALA A 428 -17.54 -15.57 -13.44
C ALA A 428 -16.25 -16.40 -13.54
N SER A 429 -15.82 -17.03 -12.42
CA SER A 429 -14.59 -17.83 -12.35
C SER A 429 -14.67 -19.18 -13.06
N LEU A 430 -15.88 -19.66 -13.38
CA LEU A 430 -16.09 -20.93 -14.07
C LEU A 430 -15.43 -20.91 -15.45
N ARG A 431 -14.64 -21.94 -15.76
CA ARG A 431 -13.94 -22.02 -17.06
C ARG A 431 -14.93 -22.20 -18.22
N SER A 432 -14.85 -21.33 -19.21
CA SER A 432 -15.34 -21.62 -20.56
C SER A 432 -14.24 -22.33 -21.34
N VAL A 433 -14.60 -23.24 -22.24
CA VAL A 433 -13.64 -24.10 -22.99
C VAL A 433 -12.68 -23.27 -23.86
N SER A 434 -13.02 -22.05 -24.20
CA SER A 434 -12.33 -21.27 -25.24
C SER A 434 -11.78 -19.89 -24.81
N SER A 435 -12.15 -19.30 -23.65
CA SER A 435 -11.63 -17.97 -23.30
C SER A 435 -11.71 -17.62 -21.80
N SER A 436 -10.87 -16.66 -21.37
CA SER A 436 -10.95 -16.00 -20.05
C SER A 436 -12.10 -15.00 -19.95
N ARG A 437 -12.66 -14.61 -21.08
CA ARG A 437 -13.78 -13.68 -21.24
C ARG A 437 -15.10 -14.40 -21.03
N PHE A 438 -16.06 -13.75 -20.37
CA PHE A 438 -17.40 -14.27 -20.16
C PHE A 438 -18.46 -13.22 -20.47
N GLY A 439 -19.57 -13.67 -21.07
CA GLY A 439 -20.74 -12.82 -21.32
C GLY A 439 -21.69 -12.81 -20.12
N VAL A 440 -22.31 -11.67 -19.86
CA VAL A 440 -23.28 -11.47 -18.79
C VAL A 440 -24.45 -12.44 -18.92
N ALA A 441 -25.07 -12.52 -20.10
CA ALA A 441 -26.24 -13.35 -20.36
C ALA A 441 -26.01 -14.85 -20.04
N SER A 442 -24.82 -15.37 -20.37
CA SER A 442 -24.49 -16.77 -20.12
C SER A 442 -24.25 -17.09 -18.63
N ARG A 443 -23.86 -16.10 -17.84
CA ARG A 443 -23.51 -16.27 -16.45
C ARG A 443 -24.65 -15.92 -15.49
N SER A 444 -25.46 -14.92 -15.80
CA SER A 444 -26.63 -14.53 -15.03
C SER A 444 -27.64 -15.68 -14.92
N ALA A 445 -27.87 -16.39 -16.01
CA ALA A 445 -28.74 -17.57 -16.04
C ALA A 445 -28.30 -18.73 -15.11
N VAL A 446 -27.00 -18.83 -14.80
CA VAL A 446 -26.47 -19.90 -13.90
C VAL A 446 -26.89 -19.71 -12.45
N ILE A 447 -27.13 -18.47 -12.02
CA ILE A 447 -27.49 -18.12 -10.63
C ILE A 447 -28.89 -17.50 -10.53
N ASP A 448 -29.69 -17.62 -11.59
CA ASP A 448 -31.06 -17.12 -11.64
C ASP A 448 -31.13 -15.63 -11.24
N LEU A 449 -30.27 -14.83 -11.88
CA LEU A 449 -30.19 -13.39 -11.68
C LEU A 449 -30.52 -12.69 -13.00
N GLU A 450 -31.32 -11.62 -12.93
CA GLU A 450 -31.60 -10.82 -14.12
C GLU A 450 -30.31 -10.29 -14.74
N PRO A 451 -30.16 -10.32 -16.07
CA PRO A 451 -28.93 -9.88 -16.76
C PRO A 451 -28.48 -8.47 -16.39
N GLU A 452 -29.43 -7.54 -16.23
CA GLU A 452 -29.14 -6.14 -15.89
C GLU A 452 -28.56 -6.02 -14.46
N VAL A 453 -29.08 -6.83 -13.52
CA VAL A 453 -28.58 -6.87 -12.14
C VAL A 453 -27.17 -7.47 -12.12
N PHE A 454 -26.96 -8.59 -12.84
CA PHE A 454 -25.65 -9.21 -12.96
C PHE A 454 -24.62 -8.25 -13.58
N GLU A 455 -25.00 -7.52 -14.63
CA GLU A 455 -24.16 -6.53 -15.29
C GLU A 455 -23.81 -5.38 -14.35
N GLY A 456 -24.77 -4.87 -13.58
CA GLY A 456 -24.55 -3.82 -12.57
C GLY A 456 -23.54 -4.25 -11.50
N VAL A 457 -23.58 -5.52 -11.07
CA VAL A 457 -22.58 -6.07 -10.15
C VAL A 457 -21.23 -6.21 -10.83
N CYS A 458 -21.17 -6.69 -12.08
CA CYS A 458 -19.92 -6.76 -12.86
C CYS A 458 -19.30 -5.38 -13.07
N GLU A 459 -20.13 -4.37 -13.34
CA GLU A 459 -19.66 -2.98 -13.45
C GLU A 459 -19.10 -2.46 -12.12
N THR A 460 -19.75 -2.78 -11.01
CA THR A 460 -19.25 -2.48 -9.67
C THR A 460 -17.91 -3.19 -9.40
N LEU A 461 -17.81 -4.48 -9.68
CA LEU A 461 -16.58 -5.26 -9.56
C LEU A 461 -15.46 -4.74 -10.45
N SER A 462 -15.80 -4.20 -11.61
CA SER A 462 -14.86 -3.58 -12.53
C SER A 462 -14.43 -2.19 -12.05
N ARG A 463 -15.40 -1.29 -11.85
CA ARG A 463 -15.15 0.12 -11.53
C ARG A 463 -14.71 0.32 -10.08
N ARG A 464 -15.33 -0.41 -9.15
CA ARG A 464 -15.15 -0.24 -7.72
C ARG A 464 -14.04 -1.10 -7.12
N HIS A 465 -13.90 -2.29 -7.56
CA HIS A 465 -12.96 -3.24 -6.97
C HIS A 465 -11.77 -3.55 -7.87
N GLY A 466 -11.83 -3.24 -9.18
CA GLY A 466 -10.77 -3.52 -10.13
C GLY A 466 -10.40 -5.02 -10.16
N ILE A 467 -11.41 -5.90 -10.03
CA ILE A 467 -11.25 -7.36 -10.11
C ILE A 467 -11.63 -7.86 -11.50
N LEU A 468 -12.61 -7.21 -12.11
CA LEU A 468 -13.02 -7.44 -13.49
C LEU A 468 -12.65 -6.25 -14.37
N ARG A 469 -12.56 -6.47 -15.68
CA ARG A 469 -12.50 -5.41 -16.69
C ARG A 469 -13.52 -5.69 -17.79
N SER A 470 -14.17 -4.64 -18.29
CA SER A 470 -15.06 -4.75 -19.45
C SER A 470 -14.24 -4.98 -20.71
N THR A 471 -14.66 -5.93 -21.53
CA THR A 471 -14.02 -6.25 -22.81
C THR A 471 -14.92 -5.95 -24.02
N GLY A 472 -15.94 -5.10 -23.79
CA GLY A 472 -16.92 -4.72 -24.79
C GLY A 472 -18.18 -5.56 -24.70
N SER A 473 -18.86 -5.77 -25.82
CA SER A 473 -20.09 -6.55 -25.90
C SER A 473 -20.01 -7.60 -27.01
N GLU A 474 -20.85 -8.60 -26.93
CA GLU A 474 -21.06 -9.60 -27.99
C GLU A 474 -22.55 -9.62 -28.39
N LYS A 475 -22.78 -9.87 -29.63
CA LYS A 475 -24.13 -10.04 -30.16
C LYS A 475 -24.49 -11.53 -30.12
N LEU A 476 -25.51 -11.86 -29.35
CA LEU A 476 -26.02 -13.23 -29.25
C LEU A 476 -26.84 -13.59 -30.51
N ALA A 477 -27.07 -14.88 -30.72
CA ALA A 477 -27.77 -15.37 -31.90
C ALA A 477 -29.25 -14.92 -32.01
N ASP A 478 -29.86 -14.59 -30.87
CA ASP A 478 -31.20 -14.02 -30.78
C ASP A 478 -31.26 -12.51 -31.07
N GLY A 479 -30.11 -11.90 -31.39
CA GLY A 479 -29.99 -10.48 -31.67
C GLY A 479 -29.71 -9.62 -30.42
N THR A 480 -29.80 -10.17 -29.20
CA THR A 480 -29.52 -9.48 -27.95
C THR A 480 -28.03 -9.13 -27.85
N VAL A 481 -27.74 -7.95 -27.33
CA VAL A 481 -26.35 -7.53 -27.04
C VAL A 481 -26.05 -7.79 -25.57
N SER A 482 -25.04 -8.61 -25.31
CA SER A 482 -24.58 -8.94 -23.94
C SER A 482 -23.23 -8.31 -23.67
N ALA A 483 -23.11 -7.61 -22.54
CA ALA A 483 -21.82 -7.11 -22.08
C ALA A 483 -20.87 -8.26 -21.73
N CYS A 484 -19.59 -8.05 -21.96
CA CYS A 484 -18.54 -9.03 -21.69
C CYS A 484 -17.51 -8.49 -20.74
N TYR A 485 -17.08 -9.35 -19.83
CA TYR A 485 -16.08 -9.05 -18.83
C TYR A 485 -15.02 -10.15 -18.78
N GLU A 486 -13.87 -9.81 -18.20
CA GLU A 486 -12.83 -10.76 -17.83
C GLU A 486 -12.18 -10.36 -16.51
N PHE A 487 -11.53 -11.30 -15.84
CA PHE A 487 -10.74 -10.96 -14.64
C PHE A 487 -9.52 -10.12 -15.04
N VAL A 488 -9.23 -9.09 -14.27
CA VAL A 488 -8.05 -8.23 -14.47
C VAL A 488 -6.76 -9.06 -14.41
N HIS A 489 -6.74 -10.14 -13.65
CA HIS A 489 -5.63 -11.07 -13.59
C HIS A 489 -6.12 -12.50 -13.34
N VAL A 490 -5.46 -13.46 -13.98
CA VAL A 490 -5.80 -14.90 -13.88
C VAL A 490 -5.85 -15.43 -12.45
N LEU A 491 -5.02 -14.91 -11.55
CA LEU A 491 -4.97 -15.33 -10.15
C LEU A 491 -6.27 -15.01 -9.39
N TYR A 492 -6.93 -13.90 -9.68
CA TYR A 492 -8.25 -13.62 -9.09
C TYR A 492 -9.26 -14.69 -9.46
N ARG A 493 -9.30 -15.06 -10.74
CA ARG A 493 -10.16 -16.15 -11.22
C ARG A 493 -9.86 -17.46 -10.52
N GLU A 494 -8.58 -17.82 -10.44
CA GLU A 494 -8.13 -19.07 -9.83
C GLU A 494 -8.53 -19.16 -8.35
N VAL A 495 -8.31 -18.10 -7.58
CA VAL A 495 -8.68 -18.04 -6.16
C VAL A 495 -10.20 -18.10 -6.01
N CYS A 496 -10.98 -17.33 -6.78
CA CYS A 496 -12.44 -17.39 -6.76
C CYS A 496 -12.93 -18.82 -7.05
N TYR A 497 -12.37 -19.46 -8.08
CA TYR A 497 -12.73 -20.83 -8.49
C TYR A 497 -12.42 -21.86 -7.40
N ARG A 498 -11.25 -21.77 -6.76
CA ARG A 498 -10.85 -22.69 -5.68
C ARG A 498 -11.70 -22.56 -4.42
N ARG A 499 -12.22 -21.37 -4.14
CA ARG A 499 -13.14 -21.12 -3.01
C ARG A 499 -14.49 -21.83 -3.14
N ILE A 500 -14.92 -22.15 -4.36
CA ILE A 500 -16.19 -22.85 -4.57
C ILE A 500 -16.07 -24.28 -4.08
N ALA A 501 -16.95 -24.66 -3.14
CA ALA A 501 -17.00 -26.04 -2.64
C ALA A 501 -17.20 -27.05 -3.80
N PRO A 502 -16.55 -28.23 -3.78
CA PRO A 502 -16.55 -29.16 -4.91
C PRO A 502 -17.95 -29.53 -5.43
N GLY A 503 -18.91 -29.80 -4.55
CA GLY A 503 -20.28 -30.12 -4.93
C GLY A 503 -21.02 -28.95 -5.59
N ARG A 504 -20.82 -27.73 -5.09
CA ARG A 504 -21.36 -26.50 -5.69
C ARG A 504 -20.72 -26.22 -7.04
N ARG A 505 -19.42 -26.44 -7.17
CA ARG A 505 -18.67 -26.29 -8.42
C ARG A 505 -19.22 -27.21 -9.53
N ALA A 506 -19.43 -28.49 -9.21
CA ALA A 506 -20.01 -29.44 -10.13
C ALA A 506 -21.42 -29.02 -10.57
N LYS A 507 -22.26 -28.54 -9.64
CA LYS A 507 -23.61 -28.02 -9.95
C LYS A 507 -23.54 -26.83 -10.88
N LEU A 508 -22.67 -25.85 -10.59
CA LEU A 508 -22.53 -24.63 -11.41
C LEU A 508 -22.02 -24.95 -12.82
N HIS A 509 -21.08 -25.89 -12.97
CA HIS A 509 -20.62 -26.35 -14.31
C HIS A 509 -21.72 -27.02 -15.09
N ARG A 510 -22.57 -27.86 -14.45
CA ARG A 510 -23.71 -28.48 -15.11
C ARG A 510 -24.69 -27.43 -15.63
N LEU A 511 -25.09 -26.48 -14.76
CA LEU A 511 -26.00 -25.39 -15.15
C LEU A 511 -25.44 -24.55 -16.31
N LEU A 512 -24.14 -24.28 -16.29
CA LEU A 512 -23.49 -23.56 -17.38
C LEU A 512 -23.53 -24.33 -18.70
N GLY A 513 -23.35 -25.66 -18.65
CA GLY A 513 -23.48 -26.54 -19.80
C GLY A 513 -24.91 -26.55 -20.36
N GLU A 514 -25.91 -26.71 -19.49
CA GLU A 514 -27.33 -26.68 -19.85
C GLU A 514 -27.74 -25.35 -20.51
N CYS A 515 -27.27 -24.22 -19.98
CA CYS A 515 -27.48 -22.88 -20.58
C CYS A 515 -26.84 -22.78 -21.97
N GLY A 516 -25.63 -23.34 -22.15
CA GLY A 516 -24.95 -23.34 -23.46
C GLY A 516 -25.67 -24.20 -24.50
N GLU A 517 -26.16 -25.38 -24.11
CA GLU A 517 -26.94 -26.26 -25.00
C GLU A 517 -28.30 -25.66 -25.37
N ALA A 518 -29.01 -25.04 -24.42
CA ALA A 518 -30.27 -24.35 -24.68
C ALA A 518 -30.09 -23.18 -25.67
N HIS A 519 -28.96 -22.48 -25.54
CA HIS A 519 -28.63 -21.40 -26.50
C HIS A 519 -28.37 -21.94 -27.91
N LEU A 520 -27.59 -23.02 -28.03
CA LEU A 520 -27.32 -23.69 -29.33
C LEU A 520 -28.58 -24.23 -30.00
N LYS A 521 -29.53 -24.80 -29.21
CA LYS A 521 -30.81 -25.26 -29.74
C LYS A 521 -31.65 -24.11 -30.32
N ARG A 522 -31.76 -23.00 -29.61
CA ARG A 522 -32.48 -21.81 -30.11
C ARG A 522 -31.86 -21.22 -31.39
N VAL A 523 -30.54 -21.29 -31.52
CA VAL A 523 -29.82 -20.86 -32.73
C VAL A 523 -30.20 -21.74 -33.94
N ASN A 524 -30.28 -23.07 -33.73
CA ASN A 524 -30.61 -24.01 -34.77
C ASN A 524 -32.11 -23.98 -35.17
N GLU A 525 -33.01 -23.68 -34.21
CA GLU A 525 -34.44 -23.53 -34.44
C GLU A 525 -34.82 -22.17 -35.11
N GLY A 526 -33.99 -21.13 -34.91
CA GLY A 526 -34.19 -19.81 -35.56
C GLY A 526 -33.54 -19.68 -36.95
N ALA A 527 -32.77 -20.68 -37.38
CA ALA A 527 -32.12 -20.74 -38.69
C ALA A 527 -32.85 -21.70 -39.66
N ALA A 528 -33.92 -22.38 -39.22
CA ALA A 528 -34.85 -23.17 -40.05
C ALA A 528 -36.15 -22.40 -40.30
#